data_61c6132ae96f421b84a5c0e6b0a76d6e
#
_entry.id   61c6132ae96f421b84a5c0e6b0a76d6e
#
_cell.length_a   1.000
_cell.length_b   1.000
_cell.length_c   1.000
_cell.angle_alpha   90.00
_cell.angle_beta   90.00
_cell.angle_gamma   90.00
#
_symmetry.space_group_name_H-M   'P 1'
#
loop_
_entity.id
_entity.type
_entity.pdbx_description
1 polymer ?
#
loop_
_entity_poly.entity_id
_entity_poly.type
_entity_poly.pdbx_seq_one_letter_code
_entity_poly.pdbx_strand_id
1 'polypeptide(L)'
;MSLPTLIILYGPDGVGKSTQIDILAKQLTADGHTVKKVWLRGPHTMAFLLSRILIKAGRTRHLSNPFGRVKTLPDIGTNPLIKQLWALTEFVSVLPLLVIRVILPLKLGYHVLADRYVLDVVVSTAFYINDPNFIRHKISNILMGFIPTSSVLIHLDADYDTLIKRRGNLVEPESFIDFQKNGYALLSQRVPTHYIDTSKLTVDETSEAIQGILRNCKG
;
A
#
# COMPACT_ATOMS: atom_id res chain seq x y z
N MET A 1 23.93 -8.80 13.02
CA MET A 1 23.33 -7.70 12.24
C MET A 1 21.99 -7.29 12.83
N SER A 2 21.63 -6.01 12.71
CA SER A 2 20.43 -5.46 13.32
C SER A 2 19.18 -5.81 12.51
N LEU A 3 18.05 -6.00 13.18
CA LEU A 3 16.73 -6.12 12.56
C LEU A 3 16.46 -4.91 11.63
N PRO A 4 15.84 -5.08 10.45
CA PRO A 4 15.48 -3.96 9.59
C PRO A 4 14.59 -2.97 10.34
N THR A 5 14.90 -1.66 10.20
CA THR A 5 14.18 -0.60 10.91
C THR A 5 12.83 -0.28 10.30
N LEU A 6 12.65 -0.55 8.98
CA LEU A 6 11.38 -0.38 8.26
C LEU A 6 11.00 -1.70 7.56
N ILE A 7 9.85 -2.24 7.92
CA ILE A 7 9.26 -3.42 7.29
C ILE A 7 7.94 -3.00 6.66
N ILE A 8 7.78 -3.25 5.37
CA ILE A 8 6.64 -2.82 4.56
C ILE A 8 5.89 -4.05 4.06
N LEU A 9 4.64 -4.22 4.48
CA LEU A 9 3.71 -5.18 3.89
C LEU A 9 2.76 -4.46 2.95
N TYR A 10 2.72 -4.85 1.68
CA TYR A 10 1.84 -4.24 0.69
C TYR A 10 1.17 -5.31 -0.19
N GLY A 11 0.12 -4.92 -0.91
CA GLY A 11 -0.70 -5.82 -1.71
C GLY A 11 -2.18 -5.48 -1.64
N PRO A 12 -3.06 -6.21 -2.36
CA PRO A 12 -4.50 -5.97 -2.40
C PRO A 12 -5.19 -6.06 -1.03
N ASP A 13 -6.43 -5.57 -0.95
CA ASP A 13 -7.25 -5.71 0.26
C ASP A 13 -7.70 -7.16 0.46
N GLY A 14 -7.50 -7.69 1.67
CA GLY A 14 -7.90 -9.06 2.04
C GLY A 14 -6.77 -10.08 2.03
N VAL A 15 -5.55 -9.71 1.62
CA VAL A 15 -4.38 -10.63 1.63
C VAL A 15 -3.78 -10.87 3.01
N GLY A 16 -4.30 -10.22 4.08
CA GLY A 16 -3.85 -10.47 5.46
C GLY A 16 -2.81 -9.50 6.01
N LYS A 17 -2.45 -8.41 5.31
CA LYS A 17 -1.41 -7.44 5.74
C LYS A 17 -1.55 -6.97 7.18
N SER A 18 -2.71 -6.42 7.55
CA SER A 18 -2.94 -5.86 8.89
C SER A 18 -2.82 -6.91 9.98
N THR A 19 -3.31 -8.14 9.72
CA THR A 19 -3.17 -9.28 10.62
C THR A 19 -1.70 -9.62 10.85
N GLN A 20 -0.92 -9.70 9.79
CA GLN A 20 0.52 -10.00 9.88
C GLN A 20 1.32 -8.87 10.54
N ILE A 21 0.97 -7.61 10.30
CA ILE A 21 1.53 -6.44 11.00
C ILE A 21 1.26 -6.54 12.51
N ASP A 22 0.06 -6.93 12.92
CA ASP A 22 -0.30 -7.05 14.33
C ASP A 22 0.45 -8.20 15.01
N ILE A 23 0.59 -9.35 14.35
CA ILE A 23 1.37 -10.48 14.85
C ILE A 23 2.85 -10.08 15.00
N LEU A 24 3.42 -9.51 13.94
CA LEU A 24 4.82 -9.09 13.93
C LEU A 24 5.11 -8.01 14.98
N ALA A 25 4.19 -7.05 15.17
CA ALA A 25 4.33 -6.02 16.19
C ALA A 25 4.39 -6.63 17.61
N LYS A 26 3.51 -7.60 17.90
CA LYS A 26 3.52 -8.30 19.20
C LYS A 26 4.82 -9.05 19.43
N GLN A 27 5.31 -9.77 18.42
CA GLN A 27 6.56 -10.52 18.51
C GLN A 27 7.76 -9.60 18.77
N LEU A 28 7.93 -8.56 17.93
CA LEU A 28 9.04 -7.63 18.09
C LEU A 28 9.00 -6.88 19.43
N THR A 29 7.80 -6.56 19.92
CA THR A 29 7.64 -5.93 21.24
C THR A 29 8.02 -6.92 22.36
N ALA A 30 7.66 -8.19 22.25
CA ALA A 30 8.07 -9.23 23.20
C ALA A 30 9.59 -9.44 23.21
N ASP A 31 10.25 -9.26 22.04
CA ASP A 31 11.70 -9.32 21.88
C ASP A 31 12.40 -8.02 22.38
N GLY A 32 11.66 -7.06 22.97
CA GLY A 32 12.20 -5.83 23.54
C GLY A 32 12.38 -4.68 22.56
N HIS A 33 11.89 -4.81 21.34
CA HIS A 33 11.96 -3.72 20.35
C HIS A 33 10.84 -2.69 20.52
N THR A 34 11.15 -1.41 20.31
CA THR A 34 10.15 -0.35 20.26
C THR A 34 9.54 -0.28 18.86
N VAL A 35 8.25 -0.61 18.74
CA VAL A 35 7.57 -0.78 17.46
C VAL A 35 6.55 0.33 17.21
N LYS A 36 6.50 0.85 15.97
CA LYS A 36 5.49 1.78 15.49
C LYS A 36 4.76 1.19 14.29
N LYS A 37 3.46 0.96 14.42
CA LYS A 37 2.61 0.58 13.28
C LYS A 37 2.16 1.83 12.53
N VAL A 38 2.23 1.78 11.20
CA VAL A 38 1.85 2.89 10.31
C VAL A 38 0.98 2.35 9.19
N TRP A 39 -0.05 3.09 8.85
CA TRP A 39 -0.91 2.81 7.72
C TRP A 39 -0.92 4.03 6.78
N LEU A 40 -0.54 3.82 5.51
CA LEU A 40 -0.50 4.84 4.46
C LEU A 40 -1.25 4.34 3.22
N ARG A 41 -2.46 4.86 3.01
CA ARG A 41 -3.31 4.54 1.85
C ARG A 41 -3.90 5.84 1.30
N GLY A 42 -3.74 6.08 0.00
CA GLY A 42 -4.34 7.25 -0.66
C GLY A 42 -5.86 7.16 -0.82
N PRO A 43 -6.54 8.27 -1.09
CA PRO A 43 -6.02 9.64 -1.12
C PRO A 43 -5.78 10.21 0.29
N HIS A 44 -4.81 11.12 0.41
CA HIS A 44 -4.41 11.71 1.69
C HIS A 44 -4.87 13.16 1.82
N THR A 45 -5.13 13.59 3.05
CA THR A 45 -5.36 15.01 3.45
C THR A 45 -6.03 15.88 2.38
N MET A 46 -5.29 16.72 1.66
CA MET A 46 -5.82 17.64 0.63
C MET A 46 -6.45 16.90 -0.56
N ALA A 47 -5.82 15.84 -1.04
CA ALA A 47 -6.36 15.02 -2.12
C ALA A 47 -7.67 14.33 -1.71
N PHE A 48 -7.78 13.87 -0.45
CA PHE A 48 -9.04 13.36 0.09
C PHE A 48 -10.13 14.44 0.09
N LEU A 49 -9.83 15.65 0.54
CA LEU A 49 -10.79 16.77 0.54
C LEU A 49 -11.25 17.09 -0.88
N LEU A 50 -10.30 17.19 -1.82
CA LEU A 50 -10.59 17.44 -3.23
C LEU A 50 -11.44 16.32 -3.85
N SER A 51 -11.15 15.05 -3.52
CA SER A 51 -11.95 13.92 -3.97
C SER A 51 -13.42 14.05 -3.51
N ARG A 52 -13.65 14.47 -2.26
CA ARG A 52 -15.00 14.68 -1.71
C ARG A 52 -15.73 15.83 -2.41
N ILE A 53 -15.02 16.90 -2.76
CA ILE A 53 -15.58 18.03 -3.51
C ILE A 53 -16.00 17.58 -4.91
N LEU A 54 -15.14 16.87 -5.64
CA LEU A 54 -15.45 16.35 -6.96
C LEU A 54 -16.66 15.41 -6.95
N ILE A 55 -16.71 14.49 -5.98
CA ILE A 55 -17.85 13.58 -5.82
C ILE A 55 -19.16 14.36 -5.55
N LYS A 56 -19.13 15.36 -4.66
CA LYS A 56 -20.30 16.22 -4.39
C LYS A 56 -20.72 17.05 -5.61
N ALA A 57 -19.78 17.44 -6.45
CA ALA A 57 -20.03 18.14 -7.71
C ALA A 57 -20.55 17.22 -8.83
N GLY A 58 -20.83 15.93 -8.53
CA GLY A 58 -21.33 14.96 -9.51
C GLY A 58 -20.26 14.41 -10.46
N ARG A 59 -18.99 14.78 -10.27
CA ARG A 59 -17.86 14.24 -11.06
C ARG A 59 -17.42 12.89 -10.47
N THR A 60 -18.12 11.84 -10.86
CA THR A 60 -17.95 10.51 -10.29
C THR A 60 -17.79 9.45 -11.35
N ARG A 61 -17.01 8.42 -11.05
CA ARG A 61 -17.07 7.11 -11.70
C ARG A 61 -17.37 6.03 -10.68
N HIS A 62 -18.07 5.01 -11.11
CA HIS A 62 -18.55 3.94 -10.26
C HIS A 62 -17.92 2.63 -10.70
N LEU A 63 -17.50 1.84 -9.71
CA LEU A 63 -17.06 0.47 -9.90
C LEU A 63 -17.91 -0.42 -8.99
N SER A 64 -18.43 -1.51 -9.52
CA SER A 64 -19.20 -2.48 -8.74
C SER A 64 -18.41 -3.76 -8.54
N ASN A 65 -18.57 -4.38 -7.37
CA ASN A 65 -18.11 -5.73 -7.12
C ASN A 65 -19.18 -6.77 -7.48
N PRO A 66 -18.86 -8.08 -7.48
CA PRO A 66 -19.83 -9.14 -7.82
C PRO A 66 -21.06 -9.17 -6.92
N PHE A 67 -21.03 -8.56 -5.75
CA PHE A 67 -22.15 -8.51 -4.79
C PHE A 67 -22.99 -7.22 -4.90
N GLY A 68 -22.80 -6.43 -5.97
CA GLY A 68 -23.53 -5.18 -6.21
C GLY A 68 -23.09 -3.98 -5.36
N ARG A 69 -22.04 -4.12 -4.55
CA ARG A 69 -21.47 -2.95 -3.83
C ARG A 69 -20.79 -2.00 -4.80
N VAL A 70 -21.23 -0.76 -4.78
CA VAL A 70 -20.68 0.29 -5.64
C VAL A 70 -19.60 1.08 -4.89
N LYS A 71 -18.41 1.15 -5.48
CA LYS A 71 -17.33 2.03 -5.06
C LYS A 71 -17.39 3.31 -5.91
N THR A 72 -17.69 4.43 -5.27
CA THR A 72 -17.72 5.74 -5.92
C THR A 72 -16.37 6.41 -5.81
N LEU A 73 -15.82 6.81 -6.94
CA LEU A 73 -14.51 7.46 -7.08
C LEU A 73 -14.70 8.83 -7.73
N PRO A 74 -13.82 9.82 -7.46
CA PRO A 74 -13.82 11.05 -8.22
C PRO A 74 -13.45 10.77 -9.70
N ASP A 75 -14.10 11.43 -10.61
CA ASP A 75 -13.68 11.46 -12.00
C ASP A 75 -12.75 12.67 -12.24
N ILE A 76 -11.48 12.35 -12.44
CA ILE A 76 -10.43 13.36 -12.69
C ILE A 76 -10.47 13.85 -14.15
N GLY A 77 -11.19 13.12 -15.02
CA GLY A 77 -11.27 13.42 -16.45
C GLY A 77 -10.01 12.99 -17.21
N THR A 78 -9.94 13.42 -18.47
CA THR A 78 -8.89 13.01 -19.42
C THR A 78 -7.78 14.04 -19.58
N ASN A 79 -7.99 15.29 -19.14
CA ASN A 79 -7.04 16.38 -19.33
C ASN A 79 -5.70 16.10 -18.61
N PRO A 80 -4.57 16.08 -19.33
CA PRO A 80 -3.26 15.73 -18.76
C PRO A 80 -2.81 16.70 -17.65
N LEU A 81 -3.13 17.99 -17.76
CA LEU A 81 -2.77 18.97 -16.72
C LEU A 81 -3.54 18.71 -15.43
N ILE A 82 -4.82 18.36 -15.51
CA ILE A 82 -5.63 18.03 -14.32
C ILE A 82 -5.11 16.75 -13.66
N LYS A 83 -4.74 15.72 -14.44
CA LYS A 83 -4.10 14.50 -13.93
C LYS A 83 -2.78 14.79 -13.22
N GLN A 84 -1.96 15.66 -13.79
CA GLN A 84 -0.69 16.06 -13.21
C GLN A 84 -0.87 16.88 -11.92
N LEU A 85 -1.83 17.79 -11.89
CA LEU A 85 -2.19 18.54 -10.67
C LEU A 85 -2.72 17.61 -9.57
N TRP A 86 -3.54 16.61 -9.93
CA TRP A 86 -3.98 15.59 -8.96
C TRP A 86 -2.79 14.82 -8.38
N ALA A 87 -1.90 14.32 -9.23
CA ALA A 87 -0.72 13.58 -8.79
C ALA A 87 0.19 14.44 -7.89
N LEU A 88 0.35 15.72 -8.20
CA LEU A 88 1.08 16.66 -7.36
C LEU A 88 0.37 16.89 -6.01
N THR A 89 -0.95 17.02 -6.02
CA THR A 89 -1.75 17.15 -4.79
C THR A 89 -1.59 15.93 -3.88
N GLU A 90 -1.65 14.71 -4.43
CA GLU A 90 -1.40 13.49 -3.67
C GLU A 90 0.03 13.46 -3.12
N PHE A 91 1.03 13.80 -3.94
CA PHE A 91 2.41 13.87 -3.52
C PHE A 91 2.60 14.81 -2.32
N VAL A 92 2.13 16.06 -2.43
CA VAL A 92 2.22 17.05 -1.36
C VAL A 92 1.43 16.60 -0.11
N SER A 93 0.28 15.97 -0.32
CA SER A 93 -0.58 15.48 0.77
C SER A 93 0.04 14.37 1.60
N VAL A 94 0.86 13.51 0.99
CA VAL A 94 1.46 12.37 1.69
C VAL A 94 2.75 12.76 2.43
N LEU A 95 3.46 13.81 1.99
CA LEU A 95 4.76 14.19 2.56
C LEU A 95 4.73 14.41 4.09
N PRO A 96 3.79 15.20 4.67
CA PRO A 96 3.74 15.38 6.12
C PRO A 96 3.52 14.06 6.86
N LEU A 97 2.71 13.16 6.30
CA LEU A 97 2.45 11.85 6.89
C LEU A 97 3.68 10.94 6.85
N LEU A 98 4.44 10.97 5.75
CA LEU A 98 5.71 10.26 5.64
C LEU A 98 6.71 10.75 6.70
N VAL A 99 6.84 12.08 6.86
CA VAL A 99 7.75 12.66 7.84
C VAL A 99 7.34 12.28 9.27
N ILE A 100 6.09 12.55 9.65
CA ILE A 100 5.62 12.41 11.04
C ILE A 100 5.44 10.93 11.43
N ARG A 101 4.93 10.10 10.52
CA ARG A 101 4.57 8.73 10.85
C ARG A 101 5.68 7.71 10.59
N VAL A 102 6.63 8.02 9.69
CA VAL A 102 7.68 7.08 9.30
C VAL A 102 9.07 7.63 9.59
N ILE A 103 9.46 8.77 8.98
CA ILE A 103 10.84 9.26 9.06
C ILE A 103 11.20 9.63 10.49
N LEU A 104 10.33 10.36 11.20
CA LEU A 104 10.57 10.76 12.58
C LEU A 104 10.67 9.57 13.53
N PRO A 105 9.75 8.58 13.54
CA PRO A 105 9.91 7.37 14.34
C PRO A 105 11.20 6.59 14.02
N LEU A 106 11.56 6.42 12.74
CA LEU A 106 12.82 5.77 12.36
C LEU A 106 14.02 6.49 12.95
N LYS A 107 14.06 7.83 12.90
CA LYS A 107 15.13 8.63 13.51
C LYS A 107 15.16 8.55 15.04
N LEU A 108 14.02 8.28 15.66
CA LEU A 108 13.89 8.06 17.12
C LEU A 108 14.20 6.61 17.54
N GLY A 109 14.64 5.76 16.61
CA GLY A 109 15.01 4.37 16.88
C GLY A 109 13.88 3.37 16.95
N TYR A 110 12.67 3.73 16.48
CA TYR A 110 11.57 2.79 16.36
C TYR A 110 11.77 1.83 15.19
N HIS A 111 11.34 0.58 15.36
CA HIS A 111 11.05 -0.30 14.23
C HIS A 111 9.67 0.04 13.67
N VAL A 112 9.63 0.48 12.43
CA VAL A 112 8.38 0.90 11.77
C VAL A 112 7.83 -0.27 10.95
N LEU A 113 6.59 -0.67 11.24
CA LEU A 113 5.83 -1.66 10.49
C LEU A 113 4.76 -0.93 9.66
N ALA A 114 4.93 -0.89 8.35
CA ALA A 114 4.03 -0.20 7.46
C ALA A 114 3.05 -1.17 6.79
N ASP A 115 1.75 -1.02 7.13
CA ASP A 115 0.65 -1.57 6.35
C ASP A 115 0.41 -0.64 5.17
N ARG A 116 0.89 -1.03 3.98
CA ARG A 116 1.03 -0.20 2.81
C ARG A 116 2.13 0.87 3.01
N TYR A 117 2.46 1.56 1.98
CA TYR A 117 3.46 2.64 2.02
C TYR A 117 3.38 3.44 0.71
N VAL A 118 4.47 4.09 0.32
CA VAL A 118 4.53 4.87 -0.93
C VAL A 118 4.15 4.05 -2.17
N LEU A 119 4.36 2.73 -2.16
CA LEU A 119 3.94 1.86 -3.26
C LEU A 119 2.42 1.94 -3.48
N ASP A 120 1.64 1.88 -2.39
CA ASP A 120 0.18 1.99 -2.47
C ASP A 120 -0.26 3.40 -2.91
N VAL A 121 0.45 4.43 -2.47
CA VAL A 121 0.21 5.81 -2.93
C VAL A 121 0.40 5.92 -4.43
N VAL A 122 1.48 5.37 -4.98
CA VAL A 122 1.77 5.37 -6.42
C VAL A 122 0.70 4.62 -7.20
N VAL A 123 0.36 3.39 -6.78
CA VAL A 123 -0.63 2.55 -7.47
C VAL A 123 -2.03 3.18 -7.37
N SER A 124 -2.40 3.70 -6.20
CA SER A 124 -3.69 4.37 -6.01
C SER A 124 -3.80 5.64 -6.85
N THR A 125 -2.75 6.46 -6.88
CA THR A 125 -2.74 7.68 -7.71
C THR A 125 -2.89 7.33 -9.19
N ALA A 126 -2.12 6.34 -9.69
CA ALA A 126 -2.23 5.85 -11.06
C ALA A 126 -3.68 5.43 -11.41
N PHE A 127 -4.34 4.74 -10.46
CA PHE A 127 -5.71 4.32 -10.60
C PHE A 127 -6.70 5.51 -10.61
N TYR A 128 -6.54 6.48 -9.71
CA TYR A 128 -7.41 7.66 -9.62
C TYR A 128 -7.34 8.52 -10.89
N ILE A 129 -6.14 8.76 -11.42
CA ILE A 129 -5.95 9.53 -12.66
C ILE A 129 -6.19 8.70 -13.93
N ASN A 130 -6.54 7.41 -13.78
CA ASN A 130 -6.70 6.46 -14.88
C ASN A 130 -5.51 6.49 -15.85
N ASP A 131 -4.30 6.33 -15.31
CA ASP A 131 -3.05 6.30 -16.06
C ASP A 131 -2.05 5.31 -15.46
N PRO A 132 -2.00 4.06 -15.98
CA PRO A 132 -1.04 3.05 -15.53
C PRO A 132 0.42 3.47 -15.70
N ASN A 133 0.73 4.36 -16.67
CA ASN A 133 2.09 4.82 -16.92
C ASN A 133 2.61 5.74 -15.81
N PHE A 134 1.73 6.27 -14.96
CA PHE A 134 2.12 7.07 -13.80
C PHE A 134 3.13 6.33 -12.89
N ILE A 135 3.09 5.01 -12.84
CA ILE A 135 4.05 4.18 -12.10
C ILE A 135 5.51 4.46 -12.50
N ARG A 136 5.74 4.91 -13.74
CA ARG A 136 7.06 5.28 -14.28
C ARG A 136 7.32 6.80 -14.27
N HIS A 137 6.38 7.58 -13.78
CA HIS A 137 6.47 9.04 -13.77
C HIS A 137 7.51 9.55 -12.75
N LYS A 138 8.04 10.77 -12.95
CA LYS A 138 9.03 11.38 -12.06
C LYS A 138 8.54 11.48 -10.61
N ILE A 139 7.27 11.84 -10.39
CA ILE A 139 6.66 11.90 -9.04
C ILE A 139 6.68 10.53 -8.36
N SER A 140 6.34 9.47 -9.09
CA SER A 140 6.45 8.10 -8.59
C SER A 140 7.89 7.76 -8.18
N ASN A 141 8.87 8.12 -9.03
CA ASN A 141 10.28 7.89 -8.73
C ASN A 141 10.73 8.60 -7.44
N ILE A 142 10.29 9.85 -7.24
CA ILE A 142 10.59 10.61 -6.02
C ILE A 142 9.96 9.93 -4.80
N LEU A 143 8.69 9.50 -4.90
CA LEU A 143 8.02 8.75 -3.82
C LEU A 143 8.75 7.46 -3.47
N MET A 144 9.17 6.69 -4.49
CA MET A 144 9.95 5.46 -4.26
C MET A 144 11.29 5.74 -3.58
N GLY A 145 11.88 6.92 -3.78
CA GLY A 145 13.10 7.36 -3.10
C GLY A 145 12.94 7.55 -1.57
N PHE A 146 11.71 7.59 -1.04
CA PHE A 146 11.48 7.58 0.41
C PHE A 146 11.56 6.18 1.04
N ILE A 147 11.83 5.14 0.27
CA ILE A 147 12.08 3.79 0.78
C ILE A 147 13.57 3.69 1.16
N PRO A 148 13.94 3.62 2.44
CA PRO A 148 15.32 3.40 2.85
C PRO A 148 15.86 2.08 2.29
N THR A 149 17.13 2.04 1.92
CA THR A 149 17.79 0.84 1.37
C THR A 149 17.83 -0.34 2.36
N SER A 150 17.79 -0.04 3.66
CA SER A 150 17.72 -1.03 4.75
C SER A 150 16.31 -1.56 5.02
N SER A 151 15.31 -1.18 4.20
CA SER A 151 13.94 -1.65 4.38
C SER A 151 13.75 -3.07 3.84
N VAL A 152 12.87 -3.82 4.49
CA VAL A 152 12.38 -5.10 3.95
C VAL A 152 10.96 -4.90 3.41
N LEU A 153 10.80 -5.19 2.12
CA LEU A 153 9.53 -5.10 1.41
C LEU A 153 8.99 -6.50 1.18
N ILE A 154 7.74 -6.70 1.56
CA ILE A 154 7.04 -7.98 1.38
C ILE A 154 5.71 -7.71 0.67
N HIS A 155 5.60 -8.24 -0.54
CA HIS A 155 4.38 -8.22 -1.34
C HIS A 155 3.54 -9.44 -0.99
N LEU A 156 2.42 -9.22 -0.33
CA LEU A 156 1.41 -10.24 -0.09
C LEU A 156 0.38 -10.19 -1.22
N ASP A 157 0.09 -11.33 -1.83
CA ASP A 157 -0.93 -11.46 -2.87
C ASP A 157 -1.87 -12.62 -2.55
N ALA A 158 -3.01 -12.68 -3.25
CA ALA A 158 -3.94 -13.80 -3.25
C ALA A 158 -4.78 -13.77 -4.53
N ASP A 159 -5.29 -14.93 -4.96
CA ASP A 159 -6.26 -15.01 -6.04
C ASP A 159 -7.57 -14.31 -5.66
N TYR A 160 -8.36 -13.91 -6.67
CA TYR A 160 -9.59 -13.14 -6.45
C TYR A 160 -10.64 -13.95 -5.70
N ASP A 161 -10.75 -15.26 -5.96
CA ASP A 161 -11.68 -16.15 -5.27
C ASP A 161 -11.37 -16.24 -3.77
N THR A 162 -10.10 -16.28 -3.41
CA THR A 162 -9.66 -16.22 -2.02
C THR A 162 -10.02 -14.89 -1.37
N LEU A 163 -9.85 -13.76 -2.08
CA LEU A 163 -10.25 -12.45 -1.59
C LEU A 163 -11.76 -12.35 -1.37
N ILE A 164 -12.57 -12.94 -2.28
CA ILE A 164 -14.03 -13.06 -2.11
C ILE A 164 -14.36 -13.86 -0.84
N LYS A 165 -13.74 -15.02 -0.66
CA LYS A 165 -13.99 -15.87 0.53
C LYS A 165 -13.64 -15.16 1.84
N ARG A 166 -12.54 -14.38 1.86
CA ARG A 166 -12.06 -13.65 3.05
C ARG A 166 -12.86 -12.39 3.36
N ARG A 167 -13.38 -11.70 2.35
CA ARG A 167 -14.03 -10.39 2.52
C ARG A 167 -15.53 -10.38 2.26
N GLY A 168 -16.07 -11.40 1.61
CA GLY A 168 -17.48 -11.47 1.23
C GLY A 168 -17.88 -10.24 0.41
N ASN A 169 -19.01 -9.62 0.78
CA ASN A 169 -19.53 -8.42 0.11
C ASN A 169 -18.63 -7.16 0.23
N LEU A 170 -17.62 -7.20 1.09
CA LEU A 170 -16.63 -6.11 1.25
C LEU A 170 -15.43 -6.23 0.29
N VAL A 171 -15.41 -7.25 -0.58
CA VAL A 171 -14.35 -7.38 -1.59
C VAL A 171 -14.36 -6.17 -2.53
N GLU A 172 -13.17 -5.72 -2.90
CA GLU A 172 -13.04 -4.65 -3.89
C GLU A 172 -13.41 -5.16 -5.30
N PRO A 173 -13.83 -4.27 -6.22
CA PRO A 173 -14.08 -4.66 -7.61
C PRO A 173 -12.87 -5.34 -8.25
N GLU A 174 -13.10 -6.39 -9.03
CA GLU A 174 -12.03 -7.18 -9.65
C GLU A 174 -11.08 -6.32 -10.48
N SER A 175 -11.63 -5.43 -11.31
CA SER A 175 -10.82 -4.50 -12.12
C SER A 175 -9.91 -3.60 -11.29
N PHE A 176 -10.29 -3.27 -10.05
CA PHE A 176 -9.44 -2.52 -9.14
C PHE A 176 -8.34 -3.41 -8.54
N ILE A 177 -8.67 -4.64 -8.16
CA ILE A 177 -7.70 -5.62 -7.65
C ILE A 177 -6.67 -5.94 -8.73
N ASP A 178 -7.08 -6.20 -9.96
CA ASP A 178 -6.18 -6.47 -11.08
C ASP A 178 -5.25 -5.29 -11.37
N PHE A 179 -5.80 -4.07 -11.36
CA PHE A 179 -4.98 -2.87 -11.49
C PHE A 179 -3.94 -2.77 -10.38
N GLN A 180 -4.32 -3.05 -9.12
CA GLN A 180 -3.40 -3.06 -8.00
C GLN A 180 -2.31 -4.13 -8.16
N LYS A 181 -2.68 -5.37 -8.50
CA LYS A 181 -1.73 -6.49 -8.69
C LYS A 181 -0.71 -6.16 -9.78
N ASN A 182 -1.17 -5.69 -10.93
CA ASN A 182 -0.29 -5.27 -12.03
C ASN A 182 0.63 -4.11 -11.63
N GLY A 183 0.08 -3.11 -10.92
CA GLY A 183 0.87 -1.97 -10.43
C GLY A 183 1.94 -2.39 -9.43
N TYR A 184 1.61 -3.25 -8.48
CA TYR A 184 2.58 -3.77 -7.51
C TYR A 184 3.64 -4.65 -8.17
N ALA A 185 3.26 -5.49 -9.13
CA ALA A 185 4.22 -6.31 -9.88
C ALA A 185 5.25 -5.44 -10.63
N LEU A 186 4.81 -4.34 -11.26
CA LEU A 186 5.71 -3.38 -11.90
C LEU A 186 6.65 -2.68 -10.90
N LEU A 187 6.15 -2.31 -9.73
CA LEU A 187 6.96 -1.67 -8.68
C LEU A 187 7.95 -2.66 -8.05
N SER A 188 7.56 -3.92 -7.87
CA SER A 188 8.44 -4.99 -7.35
C SER A 188 9.66 -5.26 -8.22
N GLN A 189 9.59 -4.96 -9.52
CA GLN A 189 10.74 -5.04 -10.42
C GLN A 189 11.77 -3.92 -10.20
N ARG A 190 11.40 -2.87 -9.47
CA ARG A 190 12.21 -1.65 -9.28
C ARG A 190 12.88 -1.58 -7.92
N VAL A 191 12.38 -2.34 -6.95
CA VAL A 191 12.92 -2.42 -5.58
C VAL A 191 12.96 -3.87 -5.14
N PRO A 192 14.02 -4.29 -4.42
CA PRO A 192 14.10 -5.65 -3.88
C PRO A 192 12.87 -5.95 -3.03
N THR A 193 12.11 -6.96 -3.42
CA THR A 193 10.84 -7.32 -2.80
C THR A 193 10.73 -8.83 -2.64
N HIS A 194 10.33 -9.28 -1.47
CA HIS A 194 9.92 -10.67 -1.24
C HIS A 194 8.44 -10.84 -1.57
N TYR A 195 8.09 -11.90 -2.28
CA TYR A 195 6.71 -12.20 -2.68
C TYR A 195 6.19 -13.40 -1.91
N ILE A 196 4.95 -13.29 -1.39
CA ILE A 196 4.24 -14.38 -0.72
C ILE A 196 2.83 -14.44 -1.30
N ASP A 197 2.48 -15.55 -1.96
CA ASP A 197 1.10 -15.87 -2.30
C ASP A 197 0.42 -16.48 -1.08
N THR A 198 -0.58 -15.78 -0.56
CA THR A 198 -1.33 -16.20 0.64
C THR A 198 -2.59 -16.99 0.31
N SER A 199 -2.84 -17.30 -0.98
CA SER A 199 -4.09 -17.96 -1.41
C SER A 199 -4.33 -19.29 -0.69
N LYS A 200 -3.28 -20.04 -0.47
CA LYS A 200 -3.33 -21.38 0.15
C LYS A 200 -2.71 -21.43 1.54
N LEU A 201 -2.20 -20.30 2.05
CA LEU A 201 -1.56 -20.24 3.35
C LEU A 201 -2.55 -19.84 4.44
N THR A 202 -2.39 -20.45 5.59
CA THR A 202 -3.00 -20.00 6.85
C THR A 202 -2.33 -18.73 7.36
N VAL A 203 -2.91 -18.13 8.40
CA VAL A 203 -2.34 -16.94 9.04
C VAL A 203 -0.97 -17.27 9.64
N ASP A 204 -0.83 -18.45 10.27
CA ASP A 204 0.40 -18.87 10.93
C ASP A 204 1.50 -19.21 9.92
N GLU A 205 1.21 -19.96 8.86
CA GLU A 205 2.15 -20.25 7.77
C GLU A 205 2.64 -18.97 7.09
N THR A 206 1.75 -17.99 6.88
CA THR A 206 2.13 -16.68 6.35
C THR A 206 3.08 -15.95 7.31
N SER A 207 2.81 -16.04 8.63
CA SER A 207 3.66 -15.43 9.66
C SER A 207 5.05 -16.09 9.68
N GLU A 208 5.12 -17.40 9.59
CA GLU A 208 6.39 -18.15 9.53
C GLU A 208 7.21 -17.79 8.29
N ALA A 209 6.55 -17.64 7.12
CA ALA A 209 7.21 -17.21 5.89
C ALA A 209 7.80 -15.79 6.05
N ILE A 210 7.05 -14.85 6.63
CA ILE A 210 7.53 -13.49 6.91
C ILE A 210 8.73 -13.53 7.86
N GLN A 211 8.66 -14.30 8.94
CA GLN A 211 9.77 -14.43 9.89
C GLN A 211 11.02 -15.05 9.23
N GLY A 212 10.82 -16.05 8.35
CA GLY A 212 11.90 -16.64 7.55
C GLY A 212 12.64 -15.58 6.72
N ILE A 213 11.90 -14.72 6.03
CA ILE A 213 12.46 -13.59 5.28
C ILE A 213 13.27 -12.67 6.20
N LEU A 214 12.68 -12.27 7.34
CA LEU A 214 13.35 -11.34 8.27
C LEU A 214 14.61 -11.93 8.90
N ARG A 215 14.65 -13.25 9.17
CA ARG A 215 15.85 -13.96 9.64
C ARG A 215 16.96 -13.92 8.61
N ASN A 216 16.62 -14.15 7.34
CA ASN A 216 17.60 -14.14 6.24
C ASN A 216 18.14 -12.72 5.95
N CYS A 217 17.37 -11.68 6.23
CA CYS A 217 17.83 -10.29 6.12
C CYS A 217 18.74 -9.85 7.29
N LYS A 218 18.87 -10.66 8.33
CA LYS A 218 19.80 -10.42 9.46
C LYS A 218 21.23 -10.91 9.18
N GLY A 219 21.45 -11.55 8.02
CA GLY A 219 22.75 -12.15 7.61
C GLY A 219 23.77 -11.16 7.05
#